data_88f0eebec0a9842d7840d1f7a248342d
#
_entry.id   88f0eebec0a9842d7840d1f7a248342d
#
_cell.length_a   1.000
_cell.length_b   1.000
_cell.length_c   1.000
_cell.angle_alpha   90.00
_cell.angle_beta   90.00
_cell.angle_gamma   90.00
#
_symmetry.space_group_name_H-M   'P 1'
#
loop_
_entity.id
_entity.type
_entity.pdbx_description
1 polymer ?
#
loop_
_entity_poly.entity_id
_entity_poly.type
_entity_poly.pdbx_seq_one_letter_code
_entity_poly.pdbx_strand_id
1 'polypeptide(L)'
;MATTIRRLIGLRAGLRATSGVAPRAIARSPIRDQPPKASPWRRLVPWQGPASRVDWALMGAILGVVAVGLLLRPLKPFLLASHPAALEFLTGDLTEIGAAAAFARIGELPLWLVVVAGAAGMVKFDWLTWWAGRQWGGGIIRMFTTSERAQRFAGRTAELNPWVLRTAVVLAVLPGVPTAVVYAMAGWAKMRLVTFLLLDLVGALVMTGLVAGLGYGLGQRAVDVVLLVDKYASVVSMTMIALGVAIPLIKRRLRPNT
;
A
#
# COMPACT_ATOMS: atom_id res chain seq x y z
N MET A 1 -71.31 0.84 6.93
CA MET A 1 -72.26 -0.23 7.28
C MET A 1 -71.50 -1.15 8.19
N ALA A 2 -71.76 -0.95 9.36
CA ALA A 2 -72.59 -1.72 10.30
C ALA A 2 -71.73 -2.82 10.93
N THR A 3 -71.40 -2.83 12.11
CA THR A 3 -72.09 -2.80 13.40
C THR A 3 -71.60 -4.01 14.19
N THR A 4 -70.95 -3.84 15.28
CA THR A 4 -71.50 -3.72 16.61
C THR A 4 -71.60 -5.05 17.39
N ILE A 5 -71.01 -5.09 18.56
CA ILE A 5 -71.53 -5.54 19.87
C ILE A 5 -71.54 -7.06 20.15
N ARG A 6 -70.89 -7.50 21.21
CA ARG A 6 -71.33 -7.74 22.62
C ARG A 6 -70.30 -8.56 23.34
N ARG A 7 -69.75 -8.04 24.40
CA ARG A 7 -70.21 -8.00 25.81
C ARG A 7 -70.56 -9.35 26.44
N LEU A 8 -69.79 -9.65 27.38
CA LEU A 8 -70.13 -9.86 28.82
C LEU A 8 -70.24 -11.31 29.34
N ILE A 9 -69.77 -11.37 30.58
CA ILE A 9 -70.18 -12.27 31.67
C ILE A 9 -69.41 -13.59 31.70
N GLY A 10 -68.82 -13.97 32.80
CA GLY A 10 -68.86 -13.64 34.20
C GLY A 10 -67.89 -14.55 34.96
N LEU A 11 -67.31 -14.01 35.89
CA LEU A 11 -67.43 -14.24 37.33
C LEU A 11 -67.14 -15.63 37.91
N ARG A 12 -66.16 -15.58 38.84
CA ARG A 12 -66.05 -16.33 40.12
C ARG A 12 -65.41 -17.71 40.04
N ALA A 13 -64.44 -17.90 40.70
CA ALA A 13 -64.08 -18.04 42.12
C ALA A 13 -63.13 -19.23 42.28
N GLY A 14 -62.25 -19.12 43.19
CA GLY A 14 -61.57 -20.26 43.76
C GLY A 14 -60.14 -20.03 44.20
N LEU A 15 -60.02 -19.41 45.40
CA LEU A 15 -58.83 -19.51 46.21
C LEU A 15 -58.30 -20.93 46.35
N ARG A 16 -57.00 -21.13 46.13
CA ARG A 16 -56.19 -21.91 47.07
C ARG A 16 -54.71 -21.56 46.87
N ALA A 17 -54.17 -20.94 47.88
CA ALA A 17 -52.76 -20.80 48.09
C ALA A 17 -52.12 -22.17 48.32
N THR A 18 -51.11 -22.50 47.50
CA THR A 18 -50.11 -23.49 47.89
C THR A 18 -48.75 -22.84 47.63
N SER A 19 -48.06 -22.62 48.72
CA SER A 19 -46.68 -22.22 48.81
C SER A 19 -45.78 -23.23 48.02
N GLY A 20 -45.49 -22.89 46.79
CA GLY A 20 -44.49 -23.59 45.99
C GLY A 20 -43.27 -22.67 45.86
N VAL A 21 -42.23 -23.01 46.57
CA VAL A 21 -40.91 -22.40 46.44
C VAL A 21 -40.49 -22.60 44.98
N ALA A 22 -40.54 -21.54 44.19
CA ALA A 22 -40.01 -21.53 42.84
C ALA A 22 -38.49 -21.74 42.92
N PRO A 23 -37.91 -22.71 42.18
CA PRO A 23 -36.48 -22.83 42.12
C PRO A 23 -35.94 -21.52 41.50
N ARG A 24 -35.06 -20.84 42.24
CA ARG A 24 -34.28 -19.72 41.69
C ARG A 24 -33.62 -20.16 40.42
N ALA A 25 -34.19 -19.77 39.29
CA ALA A 25 -33.51 -19.81 37.98
C ALA A 25 -32.21 -19.01 38.18
N ILE A 26 -31.08 -19.72 38.25
CA ILE A 26 -29.77 -19.14 38.15
C ILE A 26 -29.77 -18.47 36.79
N ALA A 27 -29.99 -17.17 36.78
CA ALA A 27 -29.79 -16.35 35.60
C ALA A 27 -28.33 -16.55 35.19
N ARG A 28 -28.11 -17.49 34.26
CA ARG A 28 -26.87 -17.56 33.49
C ARG A 28 -26.79 -16.21 32.83
N SER A 29 -25.98 -15.32 33.42
CA SER A 29 -25.53 -14.13 32.72
C SER A 29 -25.10 -14.58 31.30
N PRO A 30 -25.66 -13.98 30.24
CA PRO A 30 -25.13 -14.27 28.90
C PRO A 30 -23.64 -13.90 28.99
N ILE A 31 -22.78 -14.93 28.93
CA ILE A 31 -21.37 -14.73 28.65
C ILE A 31 -21.43 -13.97 27.35
N ARG A 32 -21.27 -12.65 27.47
CA ARG A 32 -21.14 -11.77 26.32
C ARG A 32 -19.93 -12.30 25.60
N ASP A 33 -20.19 -13.03 24.49
CA ASP A 33 -19.16 -13.43 23.53
C ASP A 33 -18.52 -12.11 23.04
N GLN A 34 -17.58 -11.62 23.84
CA GLN A 34 -16.70 -10.56 23.39
C GLN A 34 -15.90 -11.19 22.24
N PRO A 35 -16.03 -10.63 21.03
CA PRO A 35 -15.22 -11.13 19.94
C PRO A 35 -13.77 -11.13 20.41
N PRO A 36 -13.02 -12.22 20.19
CA PRO A 36 -11.67 -12.35 20.69
C PRO A 36 -10.89 -11.11 20.32
N LYS A 37 -10.28 -10.46 21.31
CA LYS A 37 -9.49 -9.22 21.12
C LYS A 37 -8.55 -9.48 19.96
N ALA A 38 -8.78 -8.79 18.84
CA ALA A 38 -8.00 -8.98 17.65
C ALA A 38 -6.52 -8.83 18.01
N SER A 39 -5.76 -9.89 17.85
CA SER A 39 -4.33 -9.91 18.17
C SER A 39 -3.65 -8.74 17.44
N PRO A 40 -2.67 -8.07 18.06
CA PRO A 40 -1.98 -6.91 17.43
C PRO A 40 -1.46 -7.23 16.01
N TRP A 41 -1.12 -8.48 15.75
CA TRP A 41 -0.67 -9.00 14.44
C TRP A 41 -1.74 -8.97 13.35
N ARG A 42 -3.04 -9.04 13.71
CA ARG A 42 -4.13 -8.91 12.72
C ARG A 42 -4.22 -7.52 12.08
N ARG A 43 -3.60 -6.51 12.68
CA ARG A 43 -3.52 -5.16 12.09
C ARG A 43 -2.42 -5.03 11.05
N LEU A 44 -1.45 -5.97 11.04
CA LEU A 44 -0.30 -5.96 10.15
C LEU A 44 -0.52 -6.79 8.88
N VAL A 45 -1.61 -7.55 8.81
CA VAL A 45 -1.92 -8.37 7.63
C VAL A 45 -3.12 -7.81 6.87
N PRO A 46 -3.08 -7.75 5.52
CA PRO A 46 -4.13 -7.17 4.70
C PRO A 46 -5.36 -8.08 4.54
N TRP A 47 -5.20 -9.40 4.70
CA TRP A 47 -6.29 -10.37 4.50
C TRP A 47 -7.21 -10.49 5.71
N GLN A 48 -8.46 -10.87 5.44
CA GLN A 48 -9.49 -11.16 6.45
C GLN A 48 -9.73 -12.68 6.46
N GLY A 49 -9.34 -13.36 7.54
CA GLY A 49 -9.50 -14.80 7.68
C GLY A 49 -8.19 -15.59 7.62
N PRO A 50 -8.24 -16.92 7.37
CA PRO A 50 -7.05 -17.74 7.19
C PRO A 50 -6.33 -17.33 5.89
N ALA A 51 -4.99 -17.18 5.97
CA ALA A 51 -4.18 -16.82 4.82
C ALA A 51 -4.17 -17.94 3.78
N SER A 52 -4.42 -17.61 2.52
CA SER A 52 -4.28 -18.53 1.40
C SER A 52 -2.81 -18.63 0.95
N ARG A 53 -2.49 -19.66 0.13
CA ARG A 53 -1.16 -19.76 -0.49
C ARG A 53 -0.83 -18.54 -1.36
N VAL A 54 -1.84 -17.95 -1.99
CA VAL A 54 -1.69 -16.75 -2.83
C VAL A 54 -1.35 -15.54 -1.98
N ASP A 55 -1.95 -15.40 -0.78
CA ASP A 55 -1.66 -14.29 0.12
C ASP A 55 -0.20 -14.32 0.60
N TRP A 56 0.31 -15.50 0.95
CA TRP A 56 1.70 -15.68 1.32
C TRP A 56 2.67 -15.44 0.16
N ALA A 57 2.35 -15.94 -1.04
CA ALA A 57 3.17 -15.75 -2.23
C ALA A 57 3.24 -14.26 -2.61
N LEU A 58 2.11 -13.56 -2.62
CA LEU A 58 2.05 -12.15 -2.94
C LEU A 58 2.76 -11.27 -1.90
N MET A 59 2.55 -11.56 -0.61
CA MET A 59 3.26 -10.87 0.47
C MET A 59 4.78 -11.12 0.37
N GLY A 60 5.17 -12.37 0.13
CA GLY A 60 6.58 -12.74 -0.07
C GLY A 60 7.21 -12.04 -1.28
N ALA A 61 6.48 -11.92 -2.41
CA ALA A 61 6.94 -11.20 -3.58
C ALA A 61 7.14 -9.70 -3.30
N ILE A 62 6.17 -9.06 -2.64
CA ILE A 62 6.27 -7.63 -2.26
C ILE A 62 7.46 -7.41 -1.33
N LEU A 63 7.58 -8.24 -0.28
CA LEU A 63 8.71 -8.14 0.66
C LEU A 63 10.04 -8.44 -0.04
N GLY A 64 10.07 -9.37 -0.99
CA GLY A 64 11.24 -9.69 -1.80
C GLY A 64 11.70 -8.50 -2.63
N VAL A 65 10.78 -7.80 -3.31
CA VAL A 65 11.09 -6.58 -4.08
C VAL A 65 11.64 -5.49 -3.16
N VAL A 66 11.02 -5.29 -1.99
CA VAL A 66 11.50 -4.31 -1.00
C VAL A 66 12.91 -4.69 -0.50
N ALA A 67 13.15 -5.97 -0.19
CA ALA A 67 14.44 -6.45 0.28
C ALA A 67 15.53 -6.26 -0.79
N VAL A 68 15.25 -6.61 -2.05
CA VAL A 68 16.18 -6.40 -3.17
C VAL A 68 16.47 -4.91 -3.34
N GLY A 69 15.45 -4.05 -3.30
CA GLY A 69 15.63 -2.60 -3.37
C GLY A 69 16.51 -2.04 -2.24
N LEU A 70 16.38 -2.58 -1.02
CA LEU A 70 17.23 -2.20 0.11
C LEU A 70 18.68 -2.69 -0.06
N LEU A 71 18.86 -3.92 -0.56
CA LEU A 71 20.19 -4.50 -0.81
C LEU A 71 20.93 -3.80 -1.95
N LEU A 72 20.21 -3.27 -2.94
CA LEU A 72 20.80 -2.50 -4.03
C LEU A 72 21.28 -1.10 -3.60
N ARG A 73 20.76 -0.53 -2.52
CA ARG A 73 21.11 0.84 -2.08
C ARG A 73 22.62 1.10 -1.93
N PRO A 74 23.41 0.26 -1.25
CA PRO A 74 24.85 0.49 -1.13
C PRO A 74 25.60 0.33 -2.45
N LEU A 75 25.04 -0.38 -3.43
CA LEU A 75 25.62 -0.63 -4.74
C LEU A 75 25.30 0.49 -5.76
N LYS A 76 24.31 1.33 -5.48
CA LYS A 76 23.84 2.40 -6.38
C LYS A 76 24.99 3.32 -6.88
N PRO A 77 25.85 3.91 -6.02
CA PRO A 77 26.89 4.83 -6.49
C PRO A 77 27.86 4.15 -7.45
N PHE A 78 28.20 2.88 -7.17
CA PHE A 78 29.11 2.11 -8.01
C PHE A 78 28.48 1.77 -9.37
N LEU A 79 27.23 1.30 -9.36
CA LEU A 79 26.49 0.96 -10.57
C LEU A 79 26.17 2.19 -11.41
N LEU A 80 25.91 3.34 -10.78
CA LEU A 80 25.62 4.58 -11.48
C LEU A 80 26.83 5.06 -12.30
N ALA A 81 28.02 4.90 -11.77
CA ALA A 81 29.25 5.28 -12.45
C ALA A 81 29.65 4.29 -13.56
N SER A 82 29.34 2.99 -13.42
CA SER A 82 29.78 1.95 -14.34
C SER A 82 28.72 1.52 -15.36
N HIS A 83 27.47 1.44 -14.93
CA HIS A 83 26.34 0.91 -15.73
C HIS A 83 25.03 1.67 -15.45
N PRO A 84 24.95 2.98 -15.80
CA PRO A 84 23.80 3.82 -15.45
C PRO A 84 22.48 3.28 -15.99
N ALA A 85 22.42 2.81 -17.25
CA ALA A 85 21.22 2.24 -17.83
C ALA A 85 20.73 0.94 -17.13
N ALA A 86 21.66 0.11 -16.68
CA ALA A 86 21.30 -1.09 -15.92
C ALA A 86 20.75 -0.74 -14.54
N LEU A 87 21.33 0.26 -13.88
CA LEU A 87 20.86 0.72 -12.58
C LEU A 87 19.47 1.30 -12.66
N GLU A 88 19.19 2.20 -13.60
CA GLU A 88 17.85 2.78 -13.75
C GLU A 88 16.79 1.72 -14.08
N PHE A 89 17.13 0.71 -14.92
CA PHE A 89 16.25 -0.42 -15.16
C PHE A 89 16.01 -1.25 -13.90
N LEU A 90 17.03 -1.45 -13.06
CA LEU A 90 16.89 -2.22 -11.82
C LEU A 90 16.08 -1.50 -10.75
N THR A 91 16.20 -0.19 -10.65
CA THR A 91 15.57 0.59 -9.57
C THR A 91 14.31 1.32 -10.01
N GLY A 92 14.28 1.87 -11.22
CA GLY A 92 13.23 2.74 -11.72
C GLY A 92 13.17 4.09 -10.97
N ASP A 93 14.30 4.54 -10.41
CA ASP A 93 14.36 5.76 -9.61
C ASP A 93 14.60 6.99 -10.50
N LEU A 94 13.87 8.06 -10.27
CA LEU A 94 13.94 9.30 -11.07
C LEU A 94 15.31 9.97 -11.01
N THR A 95 16.01 9.87 -9.89
CA THR A 95 17.37 10.44 -9.74
C THR A 95 18.37 9.73 -10.64
N GLU A 96 18.25 8.41 -10.77
CA GLU A 96 19.11 7.59 -11.61
C GLU A 96 18.81 7.78 -13.09
N ILE A 97 17.52 7.94 -13.45
CA ILE A 97 17.09 8.27 -14.81
C ILE A 97 17.67 9.63 -15.22
N GLY A 98 17.61 10.64 -14.32
CA GLY A 98 18.19 11.95 -14.58
C GLY A 98 19.72 11.91 -14.76
N ALA A 99 20.41 11.12 -13.94
CA ALA A 99 21.86 10.92 -14.04
C ALA A 99 22.23 10.17 -15.33
N ALA A 100 21.54 9.08 -15.66
CA ALA A 100 21.78 8.34 -16.91
C ALA A 100 21.56 9.22 -18.14
N ALA A 101 20.56 10.12 -18.12
CA ALA A 101 20.33 11.08 -19.17
C ALA A 101 21.47 12.11 -19.31
N ALA A 102 22.10 12.51 -18.20
CA ALA A 102 23.28 13.37 -18.26
C ALA A 102 24.49 12.65 -18.86
N PHE A 103 24.69 11.35 -18.60
CA PHE A 103 25.66 10.50 -19.29
C PHE A 103 25.35 10.35 -20.79
N ALA A 104 24.05 10.28 -21.14
CA ALA A 104 23.64 10.27 -22.54
C ALA A 104 24.07 11.54 -23.30
N ARG A 105 24.09 12.71 -22.63
CA ARG A 105 24.53 13.97 -23.24
C ARG A 105 26.01 13.97 -23.60
N ILE A 106 26.85 13.33 -22.82
CA ILE A 106 28.30 13.20 -23.10
C ILE A 106 28.63 12.05 -24.03
N GLY A 107 27.61 11.37 -24.58
CA GLY A 107 27.78 10.36 -25.62
C GLY A 107 28.02 8.95 -25.14
N GLU A 108 27.91 8.67 -23.83
CA GLU A 108 28.16 7.33 -23.28
C GLU A 108 27.04 6.33 -23.57
N LEU A 109 25.80 6.83 -23.76
CA LEU A 109 24.64 6.00 -24.10
C LEU A 109 23.58 6.80 -24.87
N PRO A 110 22.73 6.16 -25.67
CA PRO A 110 21.67 6.86 -26.41
C PRO A 110 20.51 7.23 -25.48
N LEU A 111 19.99 8.46 -25.61
CA LEU A 111 18.92 9.00 -24.76
C LEU A 111 17.63 8.14 -24.79
N TRP A 112 17.29 7.56 -25.94
CA TRP A 112 16.12 6.68 -26.06
C TRP A 112 16.23 5.45 -25.15
N LEU A 113 17.46 4.92 -24.95
CA LEU A 113 17.69 3.79 -24.06
C LEU A 113 17.40 4.17 -22.61
N VAL A 114 17.79 5.37 -22.17
CA VAL A 114 17.47 5.91 -20.86
C VAL A 114 15.95 5.97 -20.64
N VAL A 115 15.21 6.52 -21.61
CA VAL A 115 13.75 6.61 -21.48
C VAL A 115 13.11 5.23 -21.42
N VAL A 116 13.53 4.29 -22.24
CA VAL A 116 12.96 2.93 -22.27
C VAL A 116 13.35 2.13 -21.04
N ALA A 117 14.62 2.17 -20.64
CA ALA A 117 15.10 1.45 -19.46
C ALA A 117 14.48 1.99 -18.18
N GLY A 118 14.39 3.32 -18.05
CA GLY A 118 13.74 3.98 -16.91
C GLY A 118 12.25 3.65 -16.82
N ALA A 119 11.51 3.75 -17.94
CA ALA A 119 10.09 3.41 -17.95
C ALA A 119 9.85 1.94 -17.62
N ALA A 120 10.63 1.02 -18.20
CA ALA A 120 10.56 -0.41 -17.88
C ALA A 120 10.93 -0.67 -16.40
N GLY A 121 11.93 0.05 -15.89
CA GLY A 121 12.35 0.02 -14.49
C GLY A 121 11.25 0.43 -13.54
N MET A 122 10.47 1.46 -13.87
CA MET A 122 9.35 1.92 -13.05
C MET A 122 8.19 0.91 -13.02
N VAL A 123 7.74 0.44 -14.18
CA VAL A 123 6.51 -0.36 -14.33
C VAL A 123 6.66 -1.82 -13.89
N LYS A 124 7.87 -2.37 -13.91
CA LYS A 124 8.13 -3.82 -13.81
C LYS A 124 7.52 -4.53 -12.60
N PHE A 125 7.31 -3.85 -11.48
CA PHE A 125 6.75 -4.44 -10.25
C PHE A 125 5.39 -3.87 -9.84
N ASP A 126 4.85 -2.89 -10.56
CA ASP A 126 3.61 -2.19 -10.20
C ASP A 126 2.37 -3.10 -10.27
N TRP A 127 2.43 -4.13 -11.13
CA TRP A 127 1.42 -5.18 -11.16
C TRP A 127 1.24 -5.93 -9.83
N LEU A 128 2.28 -6.00 -8.98
CA LEU A 128 2.19 -6.61 -7.64
C LEU A 128 1.25 -5.79 -6.75
N THR A 129 1.37 -4.46 -6.78
CA THR A 129 0.52 -3.56 -6.00
C THR A 129 -0.93 -3.58 -6.51
N TRP A 130 -1.10 -3.61 -7.85
CA TRP A 130 -2.40 -3.81 -8.45
C TRP A 130 -3.03 -5.16 -8.04
N TRP A 131 -2.24 -6.25 -8.05
CA TRP A 131 -2.71 -7.56 -7.64
C TRP A 131 -3.03 -7.60 -6.13
N ALA A 132 -2.24 -6.97 -5.31
CA ALA A 132 -2.51 -6.81 -3.88
C ALA A 132 -3.86 -6.10 -3.63
N GLY A 133 -4.14 -5.04 -4.38
CA GLY A 133 -5.44 -4.36 -4.34
C GLY A 133 -6.59 -5.28 -4.77
N ARG A 134 -6.39 -6.08 -5.81
CA ARG A 134 -7.39 -7.04 -6.31
C ARG A 134 -7.66 -8.18 -5.33
N GLN A 135 -6.60 -8.68 -4.66
CA GLN A 135 -6.67 -9.80 -3.73
C GLN A 135 -7.20 -9.38 -2.36
N TRP A 136 -6.70 -8.28 -1.83
CA TRP A 136 -6.97 -7.86 -0.46
C TRP A 136 -7.96 -6.68 -0.35
N GLY A 137 -8.30 -6.05 -1.47
CA GLY A 137 -9.27 -4.96 -1.53
C GLY A 137 -8.93 -3.85 -0.55
N GLY A 138 -9.93 -3.40 0.23
CA GLY A 138 -9.75 -2.35 1.24
C GLY A 138 -8.76 -2.70 2.36
N GLY A 139 -8.35 -3.97 2.51
CA GLY A 139 -7.35 -4.39 3.48
C GLY A 139 -5.98 -3.78 3.23
N ILE A 140 -5.52 -3.78 1.98
CA ILE A 140 -4.24 -3.19 1.59
C ILE A 140 -4.23 -1.67 1.84
N ILE A 141 -5.34 -0.98 1.55
CA ILE A 141 -5.43 0.47 1.74
C ILE A 141 -5.31 0.86 3.21
N ARG A 142 -5.87 0.05 4.12
CA ARG A 142 -5.70 0.25 5.57
C ARG A 142 -4.25 0.10 6.04
N MET A 143 -3.42 -0.65 5.33
CA MET A 143 -1.98 -0.75 5.63
C MET A 143 -1.22 0.52 5.22
N PHE A 144 -1.59 1.13 4.09
CA PHE A 144 -0.90 2.32 3.59
C PHE A 144 -1.39 3.63 4.19
N THR A 145 -2.58 3.64 4.80
CA THR A 145 -3.12 4.87 5.39
C THR A 145 -3.86 4.63 6.70
N THR A 146 -3.50 5.41 7.71
CA THR A 146 -4.21 5.47 8.99
C THR A 146 -5.32 6.51 9.00
N SER A 147 -5.38 7.36 7.97
CA SER A 147 -6.38 8.42 7.87
C SER A 147 -7.76 7.86 7.56
N GLU A 148 -8.72 8.09 8.45
CA GLU A 148 -10.12 7.69 8.23
C GLU A 148 -10.74 8.34 6.98
N ARG A 149 -10.29 9.56 6.61
CA ARG A 149 -10.76 10.24 5.40
C ARG A 149 -10.31 9.49 4.15
N ALA A 150 -9.04 9.06 4.11
CA ALA A 150 -8.49 8.29 2.99
C ALA A 150 -9.13 6.89 2.91
N GLN A 151 -9.43 6.25 4.04
CA GLN A 151 -10.14 4.98 4.07
C GLN A 151 -11.59 5.11 3.58
N ARG A 152 -12.30 6.18 3.97
CA ARG A 152 -13.66 6.49 3.48
C ARG A 152 -13.66 6.83 2.00
N PHE A 153 -12.67 7.58 1.52
CA PHE A 153 -12.51 7.87 0.10
C PHE A 153 -12.26 6.58 -0.70
N ALA A 154 -11.36 5.73 -0.20
CA ALA A 154 -11.09 4.43 -0.80
C ALA A 154 -12.32 3.50 -0.80
N GLY A 155 -13.16 3.54 0.23
CA GLY A 155 -14.43 2.79 0.28
C GLY A 155 -15.42 3.17 -0.82
N ARG A 156 -15.37 4.41 -1.30
CA ARG A 156 -16.17 4.88 -2.44
C ARG A 156 -15.55 4.56 -3.80
N THR A 157 -14.41 3.87 -3.83
CA THR A 157 -13.70 3.56 -5.09
C THR A 157 -14.54 2.75 -6.07
N ALA A 158 -15.45 1.92 -5.57
CA ALA A 158 -16.39 1.17 -6.41
C ALA A 158 -17.40 2.08 -7.14
N GLU A 159 -17.63 3.30 -6.66
CA GLU A 159 -18.54 4.31 -7.23
C GLU A 159 -17.79 5.33 -8.11
N LEU A 160 -16.46 5.29 -8.14
CA LEU A 160 -15.68 6.23 -8.94
C LEU A 160 -15.89 5.98 -10.43
N ASN A 161 -16.05 7.08 -11.16
CA ASN A 161 -16.08 7.03 -12.61
C ASN A 161 -14.80 6.34 -13.13
N PRO A 162 -14.90 5.33 -14.01
CA PRO A 162 -13.74 4.61 -14.55
C PRO A 162 -12.67 5.52 -15.17
N TRP A 163 -13.08 6.66 -15.72
CA TRP A 163 -12.15 7.64 -16.29
C TRP A 163 -11.31 8.34 -15.24
N VAL A 164 -11.88 8.68 -14.08
CA VAL A 164 -11.15 9.28 -12.95
C VAL A 164 -10.05 8.33 -12.48
N LEU A 165 -10.36 7.05 -12.35
CA LEU A 165 -9.38 6.06 -11.92
C LEU A 165 -8.28 5.84 -12.97
N ARG A 166 -8.63 5.83 -14.27
CA ARG A 166 -7.64 5.74 -15.37
C ARG A 166 -6.68 6.93 -15.36
N THR A 167 -7.22 8.14 -15.24
CA THR A 167 -6.41 9.36 -15.13
C THR A 167 -5.54 9.34 -13.88
N ALA A 168 -6.09 8.87 -12.74
CA ALA A 168 -5.33 8.73 -11.50
C ALA A 168 -4.14 7.76 -11.66
N VAL A 169 -4.27 6.66 -12.39
CA VAL A 169 -3.17 5.72 -12.66
C VAL A 169 -2.05 6.41 -13.45
N VAL A 170 -2.38 7.16 -14.51
CA VAL A 170 -1.37 7.91 -15.30
C VAL A 170 -0.67 8.97 -14.45
N LEU A 171 -1.41 9.65 -13.58
CA LEU A 171 -0.86 10.71 -12.72
C LEU A 171 -0.18 10.16 -11.44
N ALA A 172 -0.32 8.88 -11.15
CA ALA A 172 0.24 8.26 -9.94
C ALA A 172 1.77 8.29 -9.92
N VAL A 173 2.40 8.39 -11.08
CA VAL A 173 3.85 8.49 -11.25
C VAL A 173 4.41 9.85 -10.78
N LEU A 174 3.56 10.86 -10.61
CA LEU A 174 3.98 12.20 -10.18
C LEU A 174 4.46 12.19 -8.72
N PRO A 175 5.55 12.92 -8.40
CA PRO A 175 6.03 13.07 -7.04
C PRO A 175 4.93 13.62 -6.11
N GLY A 176 4.79 13.01 -4.93
CA GLY A 176 3.78 13.41 -3.93
C GLY A 176 2.45 12.66 -4.04
N VAL A 177 2.19 11.92 -5.11
CA VAL A 177 1.04 11.03 -5.21
C VAL A 177 1.36 9.69 -4.55
N PRO A 178 0.53 9.15 -3.65
CA PRO A 178 0.77 7.84 -3.05
C PRO A 178 0.48 6.71 -4.05
N THR A 179 1.42 6.44 -4.95
CA THR A 179 1.34 5.50 -6.07
C THR A 179 0.77 4.14 -5.65
N ALA A 180 1.29 3.56 -4.56
CA ALA A 180 0.83 2.26 -4.06
C ALA A 180 -0.68 2.25 -3.72
N VAL A 181 -1.22 3.36 -3.22
CA VAL A 181 -2.66 3.47 -2.93
C VAL A 181 -3.48 3.50 -4.21
N VAL A 182 -3.05 4.32 -5.20
CA VAL A 182 -3.74 4.43 -6.49
C VAL A 182 -3.76 3.10 -7.23
N TYR A 183 -2.63 2.39 -7.28
CA TYR A 183 -2.50 1.10 -7.95
C TYR A 183 -3.29 0.00 -7.23
N ALA A 184 -3.28 -0.01 -5.91
CA ALA A 184 -4.14 -0.92 -5.14
C ALA A 184 -5.63 -0.61 -5.36
N MET A 185 -6.02 0.66 -5.48
CA MET A 185 -7.39 1.06 -5.83
C MET A 185 -7.78 0.58 -7.23
N ALA A 186 -6.88 0.68 -8.22
CA ALA A 186 -7.12 0.18 -9.57
C ALA A 186 -7.35 -1.35 -9.57
N GLY A 187 -6.58 -2.09 -8.79
CA GLY A 187 -6.77 -3.53 -8.59
C GLY A 187 -8.10 -3.85 -7.90
N TRP A 188 -8.43 -3.14 -6.83
CA TRP A 188 -9.69 -3.31 -6.08
C TRP A 188 -10.92 -2.99 -6.94
N ALA A 189 -10.87 -1.94 -7.75
CA ALA A 189 -11.91 -1.60 -8.72
C ALA A 189 -12.00 -2.58 -9.91
N LYS A 190 -11.22 -3.69 -9.87
CA LYS A 190 -11.20 -4.73 -10.90
C LYS A 190 -10.82 -4.23 -12.31
N MET A 191 -10.04 -3.15 -12.40
CA MET A 191 -9.48 -2.70 -13.67
C MET A 191 -8.71 -3.87 -14.33
N ARG A 192 -8.82 -4.02 -15.65
CA ARG A 192 -8.06 -5.06 -16.38
C ARG A 192 -6.57 -4.79 -16.26
N LEU A 193 -5.78 -5.84 -16.00
CA LEU A 193 -4.32 -5.72 -15.85
C LEU A 193 -3.66 -5.03 -17.07
N VAL A 194 -4.05 -5.43 -18.27
CA VAL A 194 -3.51 -4.84 -19.51
C VAL A 194 -3.80 -3.35 -19.58
N THR A 195 -5.03 -2.93 -19.25
CA THR A 195 -5.40 -1.50 -19.23
C THR A 195 -4.59 -0.75 -18.17
N PHE A 196 -4.41 -1.35 -16.99
CA PHE A 196 -3.58 -0.79 -15.92
C PHE A 196 -2.14 -0.60 -16.38
N LEU A 197 -1.49 -1.65 -16.90
CA LEU A 197 -0.09 -1.60 -17.36
C LEU A 197 0.13 -0.62 -18.52
N LEU A 198 -0.83 -0.50 -19.45
CA LEU A 198 -0.72 0.48 -20.54
C LEU A 198 -0.80 1.92 -20.02
N LEU A 199 -1.71 2.20 -19.08
CA LEU A 199 -1.83 3.54 -18.49
C LEU A 199 -0.62 3.89 -17.63
N ASP A 200 -0.13 2.94 -16.86
CA ASP A 200 1.06 3.04 -16.05
C ASP A 200 2.30 3.29 -16.91
N LEU A 201 2.46 2.52 -17.98
CA LEU A 201 3.53 2.71 -18.96
C LEU A 201 3.47 4.10 -19.61
N VAL A 202 2.29 4.59 -19.98
CA VAL A 202 2.14 5.96 -20.50
C VAL A 202 2.60 6.99 -19.47
N GLY A 203 2.17 6.85 -18.20
CA GLY A 203 2.63 7.71 -17.12
C GLY A 203 4.15 7.65 -16.93
N ALA A 204 4.71 6.45 -16.90
CA ALA A 204 6.14 6.21 -16.77
C ALA A 204 6.93 6.83 -17.94
N LEU A 205 6.50 6.65 -19.19
CA LEU A 205 7.15 7.23 -20.38
C LEU A 205 7.13 8.76 -20.35
N VAL A 206 6.03 9.37 -19.96
CA VAL A 206 5.94 10.83 -19.81
C VAL A 206 6.90 11.30 -18.72
N MET A 207 6.91 10.64 -17.56
CA MET A 207 7.75 11.05 -16.45
C MET A 207 9.24 10.82 -16.73
N THR A 208 9.61 9.65 -17.27
CA THR A 208 11.00 9.37 -17.64
C THR A 208 11.47 10.29 -18.76
N GLY A 209 10.61 10.58 -19.74
CA GLY A 209 10.92 11.54 -20.80
C GLY A 209 11.18 12.96 -20.28
N LEU A 210 10.37 13.44 -19.34
CA LEU A 210 10.58 14.72 -18.69
C LEU A 210 11.88 14.75 -17.89
N VAL A 211 12.12 13.75 -17.02
CA VAL A 211 13.33 13.68 -16.19
C VAL A 211 14.58 13.49 -17.06
N ALA A 212 14.51 12.61 -18.06
CA ALA A 212 15.61 12.39 -18.99
C ALA A 212 15.89 13.65 -19.83
N GLY A 213 14.86 14.38 -20.26
CA GLY A 213 15.02 15.66 -20.96
C GLY A 213 15.71 16.72 -20.10
N LEU A 214 15.32 16.83 -18.82
CA LEU A 214 15.97 17.74 -17.87
C LEU A 214 17.43 17.31 -17.60
N GLY A 215 17.67 16.02 -17.31
CA GLY A 215 19.02 15.50 -17.09
C GLY A 215 19.94 15.72 -18.28
N TYR A 216 19.46 15.44 -19.49
CA TYR A 216 20.17 15.70 -20.73
C TYR A 216 20.46 17.19 -20.93
N GLY A 217 19.50 18.07 -20.63
CA GLY A 217 19.66 19.52 -20.73
C GLY A 217 20.74 20.08 -19.79
N LEU A 218 20.84 19.55 -18.58
CA LEU A 218 21.81 19.99 -17.57
C LEU A 218 23.22 19.39 -17.78
N GLY A 219 23.32 18.22 -18.42
CA GLY A 219 24.61 17.57 -18.75
C GLY A 219 25.46 17.29 -17.51
N GLN A 220 26.77 17.54 -17.59
CA GLN A 220 27.74 17.22 -16.53
C GLN A 220 27.38 17.83 -15.18
N ARG A 221 26.84 19.04 -15.14
CA ARG A 221 26.39 19.68 -13.89
C ARG A 221 25.31 18.87 -13.16
N ALA A 222 24.43 18.21 -13.93
CA ALA A 222 23.41 17.34 -13.34
C ALA A 222 24.04 16.08 -12.74
N VAL A 223 25.02 15.47 -13.42
CA VAL A 223 25.76 14.30 -12.90
C VAL A 223 26.39 14.65 -11.55
N ASP A 224 27.10 15.76 -11.47
CA ASP A 224 27.78 16.21 -10.25
C ASP A 224 26.77 16.41 -9.09
N VAL A 225 25.65 17.09 -9.37
CA VAL A 225 24.59 17.33 -8.37
C VAL A 225 23.91 16.01 -7.95
N VAL A 226 23.57 15.14 -8.89
CA VAL A 226 22.92 13.86 -8.58
C VAL A 226 23.81 12.96 -7.75
N LEU A 227 25.08 12.84 -8.11
CA LEU A 227 26.06 12.06 -7.33
C LEU A 227 26.25 12.64 -5.92
N LEU A 228 26.25 13.97 -5.78
CA LEU A 228 26.32 14.63 -4.49
C LEU A 228 25.07 14.32 -3.64
N VAL A 229 23.87 14.48 -4.22
CA VAL A 229 22.60 14.20 -3.54
C VAL A 229 22.51 12.73 -3.14
N ASP A 230 22.88 11.80 -4.04
CA ASP A 230 22.81 10.36 -3.75
C ASP A 230 23.78 9.97 -2.60
N LYS A 231 24.97 10.56 -2.58
CA LYS A 231 25.92 10.37 -1.47
C LYS A 231 25.34 10.76 -0.11
N TYR A 232 24.68 11.92 -0.03
CA TYR A 232 24.08 12.37 1.23
C TYR A 232 22.78 11.64 1.53
N ALA A 233 21.95 11.33 0.54
CA ALA A 233 20.71 10.57 0.72
C ALA A 233 21.01 9.16 1.25
N SER A 234 22.05 8.49 0.76
CA SER A 234 22.48 7.18 1.25
C SER A 234 22.88 7.23 2.74
N VAL A 235 23.69 8.23 3.13
CA VAL A 235 24.10 8.42 4.53
C VAL A 235 22.90 8.70 5.43
N VAL A 236 22.01 9.60 5.03
CA VAL A 236 20.80 9.93 5.79
C VAL A 236 19.88 8.69 5.92
N SER A 237 19.67 7.96 4.82
CA SER A 237 18.84 6.75 4.84
C SER A 237 19.41 5.66 5.72
N MET A 238 20.71 5.38 5.67
CA MET A 238 21.36 4.41 6.54
C MET A 238 21.31 4.83 8.01
N THR A 239 21.50 6.11 8.30
CA THR A 239 21.41 6.66 9.65
C THR A 239 19.98 6.53 10.19
N MET A 240 18.96 6.84 9.38
CA MET A 240 17.55 6.68 9.77
C MET A 240 17.19 5.21 10.03
N ILE A 241 17.68 4.28 9.20
CA ILE A 241 17.46 2.84 9.40
C ILE A 241 18.15 2.39 10.69
N ALA A 242 19.40 2.79 10.90
CA ALA A 242 20.17 2.45 12.10
C ALA A 242 19.45 2.98 13.37
N LEU A 243 19.00 4.24 13.36
CA LEU A 243 18.22 4.83 14.45
C LEU A 243 16.86 4.12 14.66
N GLY A 244 16.18 3.81 13.58
CA GLY A 244 14.90 3.10 13.63
C GLY A 244 15.01 1.71 14.26
N VAL A 245 16.14 1.02 14.08
CA VAL A 245 16.44 -0.27 14.71
C VAL A 245 16.99 -0.09 16.14
N ALA A 246 17.87 0.88 16.35
CA ALA A 246 18.53 1.09 17.64
C ALA A 246 17.57 1.59 18.72
N ILE A 247 16.67 2.52 18.40
CA ILE A 247 15.72 3.11 19.38
C ILE A 247 14.84 2.05 20.06
N PRO A 248 14.16 1.12 19.37
CA PRO A 248 13.36 0.08 20.02
C PRO A 248 14.20 -0.93 20.80
N LEU A 249 15.45 -1.22 20.36
CA LEU A 249 16.35 -2.10 21.08
C LEU A 249 16.84 -1.47 22.39
N ILE A 250 17.18 -0.17 22.38
CA ILE A 250 17.56 0.59 23.56
C ILE A 250 16.39 0.69 24.52
N LYS A 251 15.18 1.01 24.03
CA LYS A 251 13.96 1.06 24.86
C LYS A 251 13.61 -0.29 25.49
N ARG A 252 13.89 -1.41 24.83
CA ARG A 252 13.72 -2.76 25.39
C ARG A 252 14.69 -3.04 26.52
N ARG A 253 15.96 -2.58 26.41
CA ARG A 253 16.95 -2.75 27.48
C ARG A 253 16.73 -1.85 28.70
N LEU A 254 16.11 -0.68 28.50
CA LEU A 254 15.84 0.30 29.55
C LEU A 254 14.48 0.09 30.27
N ARG A 255 13.66 -0.90 29.89
CA ARG A 255 12.50 -1.30 30.68
C ARG A 255 12.95 -2.36 31.68
N PRO A 256 13.06 -2.02 32.98
CA PRO A 256 13.26 -3.02 34.01
C PRO A 256 12.02 -3.92 34.05
N ASN A 257 12.25 -5.22 34.21
CA ASN A 257 11.19 -6.20 34.46
C ASN A 257 10.47 -5.77 35.74
N THR A 258 9.27 -5.19 35.61
CA THR A 258 8.25 -5.10 36.65
C THR A 258 7.16 -6.11 36.37
#